data_6abed20d1373c593aa50f50ec458a11d
#
_entry.id   6abed20d1373c593aa50f50ec458a11d
#
_cell.length_a   1.000
_cell.length_b   1.000
_cell.length_c   1.000
_cell.angle_alpha   90.00
_cell.angle_beta   90.00
_cell.angle_gamma   90.00
#
_symmetry.space_group_name_H-M   'P 1'
#
loop_
_entity.id
_entity.type
_entity.pdbx_description
1 polymer ?
#
loop_
_entity_poly.entity_id
_entity_poly.type
_entity_poly.pdbx_seq_one_letter_code
_entity_poly.pdbx_strand_id
1 'polypeptide(L)'
;MEAALVLDRGDRPAGTLYAGVDLGTAYIVTALVDSGGMPVGGVLTRSASSIREGLILDYLGAITILRSQVETLRRAGFSFLLGAAAYPPGTTGRNAQAFGNVLRAVGLEVVGLIDEPSAASLVLEIRDGAVVDIGGGTTGISVLRDGEVVYSADEPTGGIHVDLVLAGHYGIEVEEAERMKTDPARQGEIFPLIRPVFQKMATIVKNNLRGHNVESLYLVGGTSCFAGIESVMEAETRLAVARPSNPLLVTPLGIALSCVRMGQGEGRIHA
;
A
#
# COMPACT_ATOMS: atom_id res chain seq x y z
N MET A 1 6.91 -13.93 13.19
CA MET A 1 6.23 -12.62 13.13
C MET A 1 4.73 -12.88 13.24
N GLU A 2 4.08 -12.22 14.17
CA GLU A 2 2.67 -12.43 14.44
C GLU A 2 1.81 -11.58 13.51
N ALA A 3 0.77 -12.18 12.91
CA ALA A 3 -0.18 -11.50 12.06
C ALA A 3 -1.19 -10.76 12.95
N ALA A 4 -1.23 -9.43 12.84
CA ALA A 4 -2.14 -8.59 13.62
C ALA A 4 -3.42 -8.30 12.85
N LEU A 5 -4.58 -8.56 13.47
CA LEU A 5 -5.88 -8.17 12.95
C LEU A 5 -5.99 -6.64 13.03
N VAL A 6 -6.12 -5.96 11.88
CA VAL A 6 -6.18 -4.49 11.80
C VAL A 6 -7.56 -3.97 11.42
N LEU A 7 -8.43 -4.87 10.96
CA LEU A 7 -9.82 -4.61 10.64
C LEU A 7 -10.66 -5.84 11.01
N ASP A 8 -11.68 -5.67 11.83
CA ASP A 8 -12.70 -6.68 12.12
C ASP A 8 -13.99 -5.96 12.51
N ARG A 9 -15.03 -6.09 11.70
CA ARG A 9 -16.34 -5.49 11.99
C ARG A 9 -17.14 -6.26 13.05
N GLY A 10 -16.66 -7.43 13.46
CA GLY A 10 -17.32 -8.28 14.43
C GLY A 10 -18.46 -9.14 13.86
N ASP A 11 -19.04 -8.76 12.74
CA ASP A 11 -20.00 -9.57 11.99
C ASP A 11 -19.29 -10.41 10.91
N ARG A 12 -19.93 -11.51 10.52
CA ARG A 12 -19.45 -12.38 9.44
C ARG A 12 -20.51 -12.37 8.35
N PRO A 13 -20.35 -11.49 7.33
CA PRO A 13 -21.34 -11.36 6.28
C PRO A 13 -21.52 -12.69 5.54
N ALA A 14 -22.79 -13.03 5.27
CA ALA A 14 -23.11 -14.13 4.38
C ALA A 14 -22.80 -13.73 2.94
N GLY A 15 -22.14 -14.63 2.19
CA GLY A 15 -21.83 -14.40 0.79
C GLY A 15 -20.34 -14.47 0.47
N THR A 16 -20.02 -14.13 -0.77
CA THR A 16 -18.64 -14.18 -1.26
C THR A 16 -17.83 -13.03 -0.69
N LEU A 17 -16.67 -13.36 -0.13
CA LEU A 17 -15.66 -12.39 0.30
C LEU A 17 -14.52 -12.36 -0.71
N TYR A 18 -13.97 -11.17 -0.92
CA TYR A 18 -12.90 -10.90 -1.86
C TYR A 18 -11.68 -10.37 -1.11
N ALA A 19 -10.52 -10.98 -1.38
CA ALA A 19 -9.28 -10.61 -0.74
C ALA A 19 -8.45 -9.69 -1.64
N GLY A 20 -8.01 -8.56 -1.10
CA GLY A 20 -6.96 -7.73 -1.67
C GLY A 20 -5.66 -7.93 -0.91
N VAL A 21 -4.61 -8.35 -1.60
CA VAL A 21 -3.31 -8.63 -1.01
C VAL A 21 -2.30 -7.61 -1.54
N ASP A 22 -1.82 -6.79 -0.64
CA ASP A 22 -0.72 -5.87 -0.87
C ASP A 22 0.58 -6.48 -0.33
N LEU A 23 1.50 -6.78 -1.24
CA LEU A 23 2.80 -7.35 -0.93
C LEU A 23 3.85 -6.22 -0.85
N GLY A 24 3.82 -5.46 0.24
CA GLY A 24 4.69 -4.30 0.43
C GLY A 24 6.06 -4.63 1.05
N THR A 25 7.01 -3.71 0.90
CA THR A 25 8.38 -3.84 1.41
C THR A 25 8.43 -3.91 2.94
N ALA A 26 7.67 -3.07 3.63
CA ALA A 26 7.63 -3.04 5.10
C ALA A 26 6.55 -3.96 5.68
N TYR A 27 5.42 -4.06 5.03
CA TYR A 27 4.27 -4.83 5.49
C TYR A 27 3.63 -5.59 4.32
N ILE A 28 3.14 -6.79 4.60
CA ILE A 28 2.16 -7.49 3.78
C ILE A 28 0.80 -7.25 4.42
N VAL A 29 -0.18 -6.80 3.65
CA VAL A 29 -1.52 -6.51 4.12
C VAL A 29 -2.54 -7.30 3.31
N THR A 30 -3.41 -8.03 4.00
CA THR A 30 -4.58 -8.67 3.38
C THR A 30 -5.83 -7.97 3.88
N ALA A 31 -6.61 -7.40 2.98
CA ALA A 31 -7.91 -6.81 3.27
C ALA A 31 -9.02 -7.66 2.65
N LEU A 32 -10.14 -7.81 3.38
CA LEU A 32 -11.33 -8.49 2.90
C LEU A 32 -12.48 -7.50 2.75
N VAL A 33 -13.19 -7.61 1.63
CA VAL A 33 -14.43 -6.89 1.39
C VAL A 33 -15.55 -7.88 1.05
N ASP A 34 -16.79 -7.49 1.29
CA ASP A 34 -17.96 -8.23 0.83
C ASP A 34 -18.28 -7.94 -0.65
N SER A 35 -19.32 -8.55 -1.19
CA SER A 35 -19.77 -8.35 -2.59
C SER A 35 -20.25 -6.93 -2.88
N GLY A 36 -20.57 -6.14 -1.87
CA GLY A 36 -20.89 -4.72 -1.97
C GLY A 36 -19.66 -3.81 -1.87
N GLY A 37 -18.46 -4.38 -1.71
CA GLY A 37 -17.21 -3.63 -1.55
C GLY A 37 -16.98 -3.08 -0.14
N MET A 38 -17.80 -3.45 0.84
CA MET A 38 -17.65 -3.00 2.22
C MET A 38 -16.52 -3.77 2.92
N PRO A 39 -15.57 -3.07 3.56
CA PRO A 39 -14.50 -3.71 4.32
C PRO A 39 -15.06 -4.52 5.49
N VAL A 40 -14.63 -5.77 5.65
CA VAL A 40 -15.12 -6.68 6.69
C VAL A 40 -14.03 -7.27 7.57
N GLY A 41 -12.82 -7.39 7.06
CA GLY A 41 -11.69 -7.95 7.79
C GLY A 41 -10.34 -7.53 7.18
N GLY A 42 -9.28 -7.62 7.95
CA GLY A 42 -7.94 -7.34 7.46
C GLY A 42 -6.86 -7.71 8.45
N VAL A 43 -5.72 -8.13 7.91
CA VAL A 43 -4.53 -8.53 8.67
C VAL A 43 -3.32 -7.83 8.10
N LEU A 44 -2.46 -7.37 8.99
CA LEU A 44 -1.18 -6.77 8.69
C LEU A 44 -0.06 -7.61 9.31
N THR A 45 1.01 -7.84 8.56
CA THR A 45 2.21 -8.51 9.06
C THR A 45 3.43 -7.79 8.52
N ARG A 46 4.41 -7.54 9.38
CA ARG A 46 5.68 -6.96 8.96
C ARG A 46 6.40 -7.88 7.98
N SER A 47 6.82 -7.33 6.86
CA SER A 47 7.64 -8.02 5.86
C SER A 47 9.10 -7.88 6.24
N ALA A 48 9.76 -8.98 6.61
CA ALA A 48 11.19 -8.97 6.90
C ALA A 48 11.98 -9.12 5.59
N SER A 49 12.04 -8.08 4.77
CA SER A 49 12.87 -8.02 3.55
C SER A 49 12.42 -8.96 2.41
N SER A 50 11.20 -9.48 2.45
CA SER A 50 10.71 -10.38 1.39
C SER A 50 10.50 -9.66 0.06
N ILE A 51 10.30 -8.34 0.10
CA ILE A 51 10.05 -7.50 -1.08
C ILE A 51 10.96 -6.28 -1.01
N ARG A 52 11.61 -5.96 -2.11
CA ARG A 52 12.50 -4.81 -2.22
C ARG A 52 12.43 -4.23 -3.64
N GLU A 53 12.28 -2.90 -3.72
CA GLU A 53 12.26 -2.17 -4.99
C GLU A 53 11.25 -2.77 -6.00
N GLY A 54 10.03 -3.13 -5.51
CA GLY A 54 8.99 -3.69 -6.35
C GLY A 54 9.24 -5.13 -6.84
N LEU A 55 10.25 -5.82 -6.31
CA LEU A 55 10.55 -7.21 -6.63
C LEU A 55 10.42 -8.11 -5.42
N ILE A 56 9.89 -9.30 -5.62
CA ILE A 56 9.83 -10.33 -4.58
C ILE A 56 11.21 -11.03 -4.52
N LEU A 57 12.02 -10.67 -3.54
CA LEU A 57 13.36 -11.25 -3.35
C LEU A 57 13.32 -12.57 -2.56
N ASP A 58 12.47 -12.61 -1.52
CA ASP A 58 12.23 -13.83 -0.75
C ASP A 58 10.79 -14.31 -0.98
N TYR A 59 10.65 -15.12 -2.02
CA TYR A 59 9.37 -15.68 -2.42
C TYR A 59 8.76 -16.59 -1.35
N LEU A 60 9.59 -17.41 -0.69
CA LEU A 60 9.16 -18.31 0.36
C LEU A 60 8.74 -17.56 1.63
N GLY A 61 9.45 -16.50 1.98
CA GLY A 61 9.07 -15.61 3.07
C GLY A 61 7.73 -14.96 2.84
N ALA A 62 7.49 -14.41 1.65
CA ALA A 62 6.22 -13.81 1.28
C ALA A 62 5.06 -14.81 1.36
N ILE A 63 5.24 -16.05 0.83
CA ILE A 63 4.26 -17.13 0.94
C ILE A 63 3.98 -17.49 2.40
N THR A 64 5.02 -17.59 3.23
CA THR A 64 4.88 -17.96 4.64
C THR A 64 4.08 -16.91 5.41
N ILE A 65 4.36 -15.64 5.18
CA ILE A 65 3.62 -14.53 5.78
C ILE A 65 2.16 -14.56 5.32
N LEU A 66 1.91 -14.62 4.01
CA LEU A 66 0.55 -14.61 3.48
C LEU A 66 -0.25 -15.83 3.96
N ARG A 67 0.37 -17.02 4.05
CA ARG A 67 -0.26 -18.22 4.60
C ARG A 67 -0.71 -18.01 6.04
N SER A 68 0.14 -17.43 6.88
CA SER A 68 -0.20 -17.09 8.26
C SER A 68 -1.37 -16.09 8.34
N GLN A 69 -1.42 -15.11 7.44
CA GLN A 69 -2.52 -14.14 7.36
C GLN A 69 -3.85 -14.82 6.97
N VAL A 70 -3.83 -15.65 5.94
CA VAL A 70 -5.00 -16.41 5.48
C VAL A 70 -5.52 -17.31 6.61
N GLU A 71 -4.64 -18.01 7.33
CA GLU A 71 -5.02 -18.83 8.48
C GLU A 71 -5.60 -18.00 9.63
N THR A 72 -5.04 -16.82 9.90
CA THR A 72 -5.53 -15.92 10.94
C THR A 72 -6.94 -15.44 10.63
N LEU A 73 -7.20 -15.01 9.39
CA LEU A 73 -8.53 -14.60 8.94
C LEU A 73 -9.52 -15.78 8.99
N ARG A 74 -9.12 -16.98 8.56
CA ARG A 74 -9.98 -18.17 8.62
C ARG A 74 -10.30 -18.58 10.06
N ARG A 75 -9.33 -18.49 10.99
CA ARG A 75 -9.58 -18.72 12.42
C ARG A 75 -10.50 -17.66 13.03
N ALA A 76 -10.45 -16.42 12.54
CA ALA A 76 -11.39 -15.37 12.91
C ALA A 76 -12.79 -15.56 12.29
N GLY A 77 -13.03 -16.62 11.52
CA GLY A 77 -14.34 -17.00 10.97
C GLY A 77 -14.63 -16.45 9.58
N PHE A 78 -13.64 -15.86 8.88
CA PHE A 78 -13.82 -15.44 7.49
C PHE A 78 -13.59 -16.61 6.52
N SER A 79 -14.52 -16.79 5.56
CA SER A 79 -14.41 -17.78 4.50
C SER A 79 -14.24 -17.06 3.15
N PHE A 80 -13.11 -17.23 2.51
CA PHE A 80 -12.79 -16.60 1.23
C PHE A 80 -11.86 -17.49 0.40
N LEU A 81 -11.98 -17.36 -0.92
CA LEU A 81 -11.18 -18.08 -1.90
C LEU A 81 -10.63 -17.14 -2.98
N LEU A 82 -11.41 -16.14 -3.38
CA LEU A 82 -11.08 -15.21 -4.46
C LEU A 82 -10.13 -14.12 -3.94
N GLY A 83 -9.08 -13.84 -4.71
CA GLY A 83 -8.12 -12.81 -4.36
C GLY A 83 -7.53 -12.09 -5.56
N ALA A 84 -7.09 -10.86 -5.33
CA ALA A 84 -6.28 -10.08 -6.25
C ALA A 84 -5.04 -9.57 -5.53
N ALA A 85 -3.99 -9.25 -6.29
CA ALA A 85 -2.78 -8.60 -5.78
C ALA A 85 -2.48 -7.35 -6.60
N ALA A 86 -1.74 -6.42 -5.99
CA ALA A 86 -1.17 -5.31 -6.72
C ALA A 86 0.30 -5.54 -7.07
N TYR A 87 0.76 -4.79 -8.02
CA TYR A 87 2.16 -4.65 -8.41
C TYR A 87 2.53 -3.17 -8.52
N PRO A 88 3.81 -2.81 -8.25
CA PRO A 88 4.29 -1.43 -8.35
C PRO A 88 4.20 -0.88 -9.78
N PRO A 89 4.07 0.46 -9.92
CA PRO A 89 4.08 1.11 -11.21
C PRO A 89 5.28 0.70 -12.07
N GLY A 90 5.05 0.50 -13.37
CA GLY A 90 6.10 0.11 -14.31
C GLY A 90 6.49 -1.37 -14.28
N THR A 91 5.94 -2.16 -13.37
CA THR A 91 6.15 -3.62 -13.33
C THR A 91 5.34 -4.30 -14.43
N THR A 92 5.97 -5.16 -15.23
CA THR A 92 5.32 -5.81 -16.38
C THR A 92 5.64 -7.31 -16.46
N GLY A 93 4.83 -8.04 -17.24
CA GLY A 93 5.10 -9.41 -17.63
C GLY A 93 5.27 -10.37 -16.46
N ARG A 94 6.38 -11.13 -16.45
CA ARG A 94 6.65 -12.17 -15.44
C ARG A 94 6.80 -11.62 -14.02
N ASN A 95 7.27 -10.39 -13.87
CA ASN A 95 7.44 -9.76 -12.56
C ASN A 95 6.07 -9.46 -11.94
N ALA A 96 5.13 -8.93 -12.69
CA ALA A 96 3.75 -8.76 -12.22
C ALA A 96 3.07 -10.10 -11.89
N GLN A 97 3.28 -11.13 -12.71
CA GLN A 97 2.73 -12.46 -12.46
C GLN A 97 3.26 -13.12 -11.17
N ALA A 98 4.47 -12.76 -10.72
CA ALA A 98 5.03 -13.27 -9.47
C ALA A 98 4.15 -12.94 -8.26
N PHE A 99 3.51 -11.77 -8.22
CA PHE A 99 2.58 -11.36 -7.16
C PHE A 99 1.36 -12.31 -7.10
N GLY A 100 0.76 -12.62 -8.24
CA GLY A 100 -0.34 -13.59 -8.30
C GLY A 100 0.09 -15.01 -7.92
N ASN A 101 1.32 -15.42 -8.22
CA ASN A 101 1.81 -16.75 -7.87
C ASN A 101 1.95 -16.92 -6.35
N VAL A 102 2.27 -15.85 -5.59
CA VAL A 102 2.27 -15.89 -4.11
C VAL A 102 0.87 -16.21 -3.58
N LEU A 103 -0.17 -15.61 -4.16
CA LEU A 103 -1.56 -15.89 -3.77
C LEU A 103 -1.96 -17.34 -4.09
N ARG A 104 -1.62 -17.82 -5.29
CA ARG A 104 -1.88 -19.23 -5.69
C ARG A 104 -1.20 -20.24 -4.76
N ALA A 105 0.01 -19.92 -4.30
CA ALA A 105 0.78 -20.80 -3.40
C ALA A 105 0.15 -20.97 -2.00
N VAL A 106 -0.77 -20.10 -1.61
CA VAL A 106 -1.53 -20.20 -0.35
C VAL A 106 -2.98 -20.68 -0.56
N GLY A 107 -3.32 -21.10 -1.78
CA GLY A 107 -4.61 -21.67 -2.11
C GLY A 107 -5.70 -20.63 -2.40
N LEU A 108 -5.32 -19.40 -2.77
CA LEU A 108 -6.26 -18.39 -3.27
C LEU A 108 -6.40 -18.53 -4.79
N GLU A 109 -7.62 -18.35 -5.27
CA GLU A 109 -7.94 -18.22 -6.68
C GLU A 109 -7.73 -16.76 -7.11
N VAL A 110 -6.75 -16.53 -7.98
CA VAL A 110 -6.37 -15.18 -8.43
C VAL A 110 -7.29 -14.76 -9.55
N VAL A 111 -8.17 -13.79 -9.29
CA VAL A 111 -9.11 -13.25 -10.28
C VAL A 111 -8.49 -12.12 -11.09
N GLY A 112 -7.43 -11.49 -10.60
CA GLY A 112 -6.72 -10.44 -11.35
C GLY A 112 -5.53 -9.87 -10.62
N LEU A 113 -4.81 -9.03 -11.36
CA LEU A 113 -3.71 -8.19 -10.86
C LEU A 113 -4.01 -6.74 -11.25
N ILE A 114 -3.63 -5.80 -10.41
CA ILE A 114 -3.85 -4.37 -10.63
C ILE A 114 -2.57 -3.62 -10.24
N ASP A 115 -2.27 -2.48 -10.85
CA ASP A 115 -1.23 -1.60 -10.34
C ASP A 115 -1.69 -0.85 -9.07
N GLU A 116 -0.75 -0.55 -8.19
CA GLU A 116 -1.04 0.08 -6.90
C GLU A 116 -1.79 1.41 -7.02
N PRO A 117 -1.42 2.34 -7.94
CA PRO A 117 -2.16 3.61 -8.09
C PRO A 117 -3.60 3.42 -8.56
N SER A 118 -3.83 2.50 -9.51
CA SER A 118 -5.19 2.18 -9.96
C SER A 118 -6.02 1.59 -8.81
N ALA A 119 -5.41 0.73 -7.98
CA ALA A 119 -6.08 0.23 -6.77
C ALA A 119 -6.45 1.37 -5.82
N ALA A 120 -5.51 2.27 -5.52
CA ALA A 120 -5.77 3.42 -4.64
C ALA A 120 -6.88 4.32 -5.19
N SER A 121 -6.92 4.56 -6.52
CA SER A 121 -7.94 5.39 -7.16
C SER A 121 -9.36 4.84 -7.01
N LEU A 122 -9.51 3.51 -6.92
CA LEU A 122 -10.82 2.88 -6.71
C LEU A 122 -11.45 3.22 -5.35
N VAL A 123 -10.62 3.33 -4.31
CA VAL A 123 -11.07 3.67 -2.94
C VAL A 123 -11.35 5.15 -2.79
N LEU A 124 -10.49 5.98 -3.39
CA LEU A 124 -10.52 7.43 -3.25
C LEU A 124 -11.38 8.10 -4.32
N GLU A 125 -11.93 7.33 -5.26
CA GLU A 125 -12.74 7.81 -6.39
C GLU A 125 -12.05 8.92 -7.20
N ILE A 126 -10.71 8.81 -7.34
CA ILE A 126 -9.90 9.79 -8.03
C ILE A 126 -10.05 9.60 -9.54
N ARG A 127 -10.44 10.66 -10.23
CA ARG A 127 -10.44 10.72 -11.70
C ARG A 127 -9.26 11.53 -12.23
N ASP A 128 -8.96 12.65 -11.56
CA ASP A 128 -7.91 13.58 -11.97
C ASP A 128 -7.06 13.96 -10.77
N GLY A 129 -5.73 14.00 -10.96
CA GLY A 129 -4.79 14.33 -9.90
C GLY A 129 -3.58 13.41 -9.86
N ALA A 130 -2.81 13.47 -8.79
CA ALA A 130 -1.69 12.56 -8.57
C ALA A 130 -1.89 11.72 -7.31
N VAL A 131 -1.69 10.41 -7.42
CA VAL A 131 -1.57 9.50 -6.27
C VAL A 131 -0.09 9.34 -5.96
N VAL A 132 0.26 9.51 -4.69
CA VAL A 132 1.62 9.30 -4.17
C VAL A 132 1.54 8.27 -3.06
N ASP A 133 2.01 7.06 -3.35
CA ASP A 133 2.10 5.96 -2.40
C ASP A 133 3.48 5.95 -1.76
N ILE A 134 3.56 6.38 -0.49
CA ILE A 134 4.82 6.37 0.25
C ILE A 134 4.86 5.11 1.10
N GLY A 135 5.46 4.08 0.54
CA GLY A 135 5.68 2.80 1.18
C GLY A 135 6.86 2.77 2.14
N GLY A 136 7.28 1.55 2.52
CA GLY A 136 8.48 1.34 3.33
C GLY A 136 9.78 1.56 2.55
N GLY A 137 9.85 1.08 1.31
CA GLY A 137 11.05 1.12 0.48
C GLY A 137 11.02 2.18 -0.61
N THR A 138 9.86 2.41 -1.22
CA THR A 138 9.69 3.25 -2.40
C THR A 138 8.61 4.31 -2.22
N THR A 139 8.62 5.28 -3.12
CA THR A 139 7.55 6.25 -3.34
C THR A 139 7.05 6.10 -4.77
N GLY A 140 5.89 5.47 -4.91
CA GLY A 140 5.16 5.36 -6.16
C GLY A 140 4.44 6.68 -6.46
N ILE A 141 4.56 7.17 -7.69
CA ILE A 141 3.95 8.43 -8.13
C ILE A 141 3.17 8.13 -9.40
N SER A 142 1.89 8.47 -9.43
CA SER A 142 1.07 8.28 -10.63
C SER A 142 0.15 9.47 -10.85
N VAL A 143 0.04 9.88 -12.12
CA VAL A 143 -0.89 10.92 -12.55
C VAL A 143 -2.07 10.24 -13.22
N LEU A 144 -3.27 10.58 -12.74
CA LEU A 144 -4.53 10.12 -13.31
C LEU A 144 -5.19 11.26 -14.10
N ARG A 145 -5.83 10.87 -15.22
CA ARG A 145 -6.69 11.73 -16.02
C ARG A 145 -7.88 10.95 -16.53
N ASP A 146 -9.08 11.45 -16.30
CA ASP A 146 -10.34 10.76 -16.61
C ASP A 146 -10.46 9.35 -16.00
N GLY A 147 -9.76 9.09 -14.88
CA GLY A 147 -9.73 7.81 -14.20
C GLY A 147 -8.67 6.82 -14.72
N GLU A 148 -7.87 7.23 -15.71
CA GLU A 148 -6.80 6.42 -16.30
C GLU A 148 -5.42 6.92 -15.83
N VAL A 149 -4.50 5.99 -15.58
CA VAL A 149 -3.10 6.32 -15.24
C VAL A 149 -2.37 6.74 -16.53
N VAL A 150 -2.00 8.01 -16.63
CA VAL A 150 -1.30 8.57 -17.80
C VAL A 150 0.20 8.73 -17.60
N TYR A 151 0.66 8.65 -16.37
CA TYR A 151 2.07 8.66 -16.01
C TYR A 151 2.28 7.89 -14.71
N SER A 152 3.39 7.16 -14.60
CA SER A 152 3.80 6.55 -13.35
C SER A 152 5.32 6.47 -13.24
N ALA A 153 5.81 6.59 -12.01
CA ALA A 153 7.20 6.40 -11.62
C ALA A 153 7.26 5.74 -10.25
N ASP A 154 8.32 4.98 -10.00
CA ASP A 154 8.62 4.42 -8.68
C ASP A 154 10.05 4.83 -8.29
N GLU A 155 10.16 5.53 -7.17
CA GLU A 155 11.40 6.11 -6.70
C GLU A 155 11.90 5.36 -5.46
N PRO A 156 13.17 4.97 -5.37
CA PRO A 156 13.70 4.17 -4.26
C PRO A 156 13.90 5.01 -3.00
N THR A 157 12.83 5.63 -2.53
CA THR A 157 12.78 6.49 -1.33
C THR A 157 11.50 6.22 -0.58
N GLY A 158 11.59 5.73 0.65
CA GLY A 158 10.43 5.37 1.47
C GLY A 158 10.72 5.47 2.95
N GLY A 159 9.86 4.91 3.78
CA GLY A 159 9.92 5.00 5.25
C GLY A 159 11.20 4.49 5.87
N ILE A 160 11.90 3.55 5.24
CA ILE A 160 13.21 3.06 5.71
C ILE A 160 14.24 4.18 5.83
N HIS A 161 14.17 5.23 4.98
CA HIS A 161 15.09 6.36 5.07
C HIS A 161 14.85 7.20 6.32
N VAL A 162 13.61 7.25 6.82
CA VAL A 162 13.28 7.84 8.11
C VAL A 162 13.87 6.98 9.23
N ASP A 163 13.71 5.66 9.15
CA ASP A 163 14.22 4.73 10.16
C ASP A 163 15.75 4.80 10.26
N LEU A 164 16.46 4.89 9.12
CA LEU A 164 17.91 5.04 9.10
C LEU A 164 18.40 6.35 9.74
N VAL A 165 17.68 7.47 9.53
CA VAL A 165 18.00 8.74 10.16
C VAL A 165 17.81 8.66 11.68
N LEU A 166 16.69 8.07 12.13
CA LEU A 166 16.41 7.88 13.56
C LEU A 166 17.43 6.93 14.20
N ALA A 167 17.72 5.80 13.57
CA ALA A 167 18.68 4.82 14.03
C ALA A 167 20.06 5.45 14.21
N GLY A 168 20.53 6.21 13.22
CA GLY A 168 21.81 6.90 13.27
C GLY A 168 21.86 8.00 14.34
N HIS A 169 20.77 8.76 14.52
CA HIS A 169 20.70 9.83 15.50
C HIS A 169 20.69 9.32 16.94
N TYR A 170 19.89 8.28 17.21
CA TYR A 170 19.73 7.74 18.57
C TYR A 170 20.69 6.59 18.90
N GLY A 171 21.43 6.07 17.91
CA GLY A 171 22.33 4.91 18.10
C GLY A 171 21.58 3.63 18.43
N ILE A 172 20.40 3.42 17.78
CA ILE A 172 19.52 2.27 17.99
C ILE A 172 19.41 1.43 16.72
N GLU A 173 18.88 0.21 16.86
CA GLU A 173 18.60 -0.66 15.71
C GLU A 173 17.46 -0.09 14.84
N VAL A 174 17.47 -0.42 13.53
CA VAL A 174 16.49 0.09 12.56
C VAL A 174 15.07 -0.35 12.93
N GLU A 175 14.91 -1.54 13.49
CA GLU A 175 13.62 -2.05 13.96
C GLU A 175 13.06 -1.25 15.14
N GLU A 176 13.91 -0.72 15.99
CA GLU A 176 13.51 0.14 17.09
C GLU A 176 13.17 1.55 16.59
N ALA A 177 13.94 2.05 15.64
CA ALA A 177 13.66 3.30 14.95
C ALA A 177 12.29 3.27 14.24
N GLU A 178 11.94 2.15 13.58
CA GLU A 178 10.63 1.98 12.96
C GLU A 178 9.50 1.97 14.01
N ARG A 179 9.68 1.28 15.14
CA ARG A 179 8.71 1.35 16.25
C ARG A 179 8.51 2.78 16.74
N MET A 180 9.61 3.53 16.87
CA MET A 180 9.57 4.94 17.26
C MET A 180 8.82 5.80 16.24
N LYS A 181 9.09 5.61 14.94
CA LYS A 181 8.41 6.32 13.85
C LYS A 181 6.89 6.07 13.85
N THR A 182 6.49 4.83 14.11
CA THR A 182 5.09 4.41 14.08
C THR A 182 4.32 4.69 15.37
N ASP A 183 4.99 5.11 16.44
CA ASP A 183 4.36 5.51 17.71
C ASP A 183 3.84 6.95 17.61
N PRO A 184 2.50 7.19 17.61
CA PRO A 184 1.94 8.52 17.54
C PRO A 184 2.42 9.47 18.65
N ALA A 185 2.75 8.94 19.85
CA ALA A 185 3.21 9.74 20.97
C ALA A 185 4.62 10.32 20.73
N ARG A 186 5.43 9.68 19.87
CA ARG A 186 6.80 10.10 19.56
C ARG A 186 6.89 11.00 18.33
N GLN A 187 5.88 11.01 17.46
CA GLN A 187 5.95 11.68 16.16
C GLN A 187 6.26 13.19 16.28
N GLY A 188 5.68 13.88 17.27
CA GLY A 188 5.95 15.30 17.49
C GLY A 188 7.41 15.59 17.87
N GLU A 189 8.03 14.72 18.68
CA GLU A 189 9.41 14.82 19.09
C GLU A 189 10.39 14.61 17.94
N ILE A 190 10.14 13.59 17.12
CA ILE A 190 11.06 13.17 16.04
C ILE A 190 10.85 13.95 14.74
N PHE A 191 9.71 14.62 14.55
CA PHE A 191 9.39 15.31 13.31
C PHE A 191 10.46 16.31 12.85
N PRO A 192 11.01 17.20 13.72
CA PRO A 192 12.05 18.13 13.30
C PRO A 192 13.29 17.44 12.71
N LEU A 193 13.66 16.27 13.27
CA LEU A 193 14.81 15.50 12.84
C LEU A 193 14.61 14.84 11.47
N ILE A 194 13.40 14.32 11.20
CA ILE A 194 13.10 13.58 9.97
C ILE A 194 12.47 14.42 8.86
N ARG A 195 12.07 15.66 9.16
CA ARG A 195 11.50 16.60 8.19
C ARG A 195 12.32 16.73 6.90
N PRO A 196 13.67 16.79 6.94
CA PRO A 196 14.48 16.86 5.72
C PRO A 196 14.29 15.62 4.82
N VAL A 197 14.01 14.45 5.38
CA VAL A 197 13.71 13.23 4.60
C VAL A 197 12.41 13.41 3.83
N PHE A 198 11.36 13.90 4.51
CA PHE A 198 10.06 14.19 3.85
C PHE A 198 10.18 15.31 2.81
N GLN A 199 11.00 16.32 3.06
CA GLN A 199 11.28 17.39 2.07
C GLN A 199 11.96 16.82 0.81
N LYS A 200 12.90 15.87 0.99
CA LYS A 200 13.51 15.16 -0.14
C LYS A 200 12.48 14.37 -0.94
N MET A 201 11.60 13.60 -0.27
CA MET A 201 10.52 12.87 -0.91
C MET A 201 9.59 13.83 -1.68
N ALA A 202 9.18 14.93 -1.06
CA ALA A 202 8.34 15.95 -1.70
C ALA A 202 9.01 16.59 -2.92
N THR A 203 10.32 16.83 -2.87
CA THR A 203 11.10 17.32 -4.02
C THR A 203 11.13 16.29 -5.16
N ILE A 204 11.27 15.02 -4.86
CA ILE A 204 11.21 13.92 -5.83
C ILE A 204 9.81 13.91 -6.49
N VAL A 205 8.74 13.93 -5.70
CA VAL A 205 7.35 14.01 -6.19
C VAL A 205 7.19 15.21 -7.12
N LYS A 206 7.57 16.41 -6.66
CA LYS A 206 7.51 17.65 -7.45
C LYS A 206 8.22 17.53 -8.80
N ASN A 207 9.40 16.90 -8.83
CA ASN A 207 10.17 16.72 -10.05
C ASN A 207 9.47 15.78 -11.04
N ASN A 208 8.90 14.69 -10.54
CA ASN A 208 8.14 13.73 -11.35
C ASN A 208 6.84 14.32 -11.91
N LEU A 209 6.23 15.27 -11.20
CA LEU A 209 5.01 15.93 -11.66
C LEU A 209 5.24 17.06 -12.66
N ARG A 210 6.51 17.42 -12.98
CA ARG A 210 6.82 18.47 -13.97
C ARG A 210 6.30 18.11 -15.34
N GLY A 211 5.55 19.04 -15.95
CA GLY A 211 4.95 18.85 -17.26
C GLY A 211 3.59 18.17 -17.24
N HIS A 212 3.13 17.73 -16.06
CA HIS A 212 1.79 17.22 -15.85
C HIS A 212 0.92 18.31 -15.22
N ASN A 213 -0.29 18.50 -15.75
CA ASN A 213 -1.25 19.43 -15.16
C ASN A 213 -1.97 18.72 -14.01
N VAL A 214 -1.47 18.89 -12.79
CA VAL A 214 -1.99 18.29 -11.56
C VAL A 214 -2.39 19.41 -10.60
N GLU A 215 -3.59 19.35 -10.05
CA GLU A 215 -4.10 20.32 -9.08
C GLU A 215 -4.16 19.75 -7.66
N SER A 216 -4.31 18.43 -7.54
CA SER A 216 -4.46 17.74 -6.26
C SER A 216 -3.54 16.53 -6.16
N LEU A 217 -3.02 16.30 -4.96
CA LEU A 217 -2.16 15.20 -4.62
C LEU A 217 -2.81 14.38 -3.50
N TYR A 218 -2.85 13.06 -3.68
CA TYR A 218 -3.45 12.12 -2.74
C TYR A 218 -2.37 11.25 -2.14
N LEU A 219 -2.16 11.36 -0.81
CA LEU A 219 -1.14 10.57 -0.11
C LEU A 219 -1.72 9.26 0.39
N VAL A 220 -1.11 8.16 -0.01
CA VAL A 220 -1.42 6.81 0.45
C VAL A 220 -0.15 6.10 0.90
N GLY A 221 -0.26 4.87 1.39
CA GLY A 221 0.87 4.08 1.88
C GLY A 221 1.18 4.30 3.37
N GLY A 222 1.94 3.36 3.93
CA GLY A 222 2.19 3.30 5.37
C GLY A 222 2.97 4.49 5.93
N THR A 223 3.93 5.03 5.17
CA THR A 223 4.72 6.19 5.61
C THR A 223 3.88 7.47 5.61
N SER A 224 2.84 7.54 4.78
CA SER A 224 1.88 8.64 4.77
C SER A 224 1.01 8.72 6.03
N CYS A 225 1.05 7.71 6.91
CA CYS A 225 0.43 7.77 8.23
C CYS A 225 1.12 8.74 9.19
N PHE A 226 2.34 9.17 8.89
CA PHE A 226 3.08 10.08 9.76
C PHE A 226 2.43 11.47 9.78
N ALA A 227 2.15 11.98 11.00
CA ALA A 227 1.49 13.27 11.17
C ALA A 227 2.36 14.44 10.66
N GLY A 228 1.77 15.31 9.86
CA GLY A 228 2.43 16.50 9.33
C GLY A 228 3.14 16.30 7.98
N ILE A 229 3.15 15.09 7.42
CA ILE A 229 3.73 14.85 6.10
C ILE A 229 2.99 15.64 5.01
N GLU A 230 1.68 15.83 5.15
CA GLU A 230 0.86 16.62 4.24
C GLU A 230 1.39 18.04 4.10
N SER A 231 1.65 18.70 5.23
CA SER A 231 2.16 20.08 5.25
C SER A 231 3.51 20.23 4.54
N VAL A 232 4.37 19.20 4.64
CA VAL A 232 5.66 19.18 3.94
C VAL A 232 5.43 19.03 2.43
N MET A 233 4.55 18.13 2.03
CA MET A 233 4.19 17.91 0.63
C MET A 233 3.57 19.18 0.01
N GLU A 234 2.62 19.81 0.68
CA GLU A 234 2.00 21.08 0.24
C GLU A 234 3.03 22.19 0.07
N ALA A 235 3.92 22.34 1.07
CA ALA A 235 4.94 23.40 1.04
C ALA A 235 5.90 23.27 -0.13
N GLU A 236 6.31 22.04 -0.47
CA GLU A 236 7.29 21.78 -1.53
C GLU A 236 6.64 21.71 -2.92
N THR A 237 5.49 21.04 -3.05
CA THR A 237 4.83 20.83 -4.36
C THR A 237 3.99 22.02 -4.78
N ARG A 238 3.47 22.80 -3.85
CA ARG A 238 2.48 23.86 -4.05
C ARG A 238 1.14 23.35 -4.57
N LEU A 239 0.83 22.08 -4.33
CA LEU A 239 -0.43 21.45 -4.67
C LEU A 239 -1.28 21.27 -3.42
N ALA A 240 -2.61 21.20 -3.60
CA ALA A 240 -3.50 20.75 -2.54
C ALA A 240 -3.24 19.28 -2.23
N VAL A 241 -3.05 18.94 -0.96
CA VAL A 241 -2.74 17.58 -0.52
C VAL A 241 -3.87 17.00 0.30
N ALA A 242 -4.43 15.90 -0.15
CA ALA A 242 -5.42 15.13 0.58
C ALA A 242 -4.80 13.82 1.10
N ARG A 243 -5.08 13.51 2.36
CA ARG A 243 -4.67 12.25 2.99
C ARG A 243 -5.89 11.60 3.65
N PRO A 244 -6.24 10.36 3.30
CA PRO A 244 -7.32 9.64 3.95
C PRO A 244 -6.99 9.38 5.44
N SER A 245 -7.99 9.05 6.23
CA SER A 245 -7.81 8.77 7.67
C SER A 245 -6.88 7.59 7.96
N ASN A 246 -6.86 6.61 7.07
CA ASN A 246 -5.96 5.45 7.14
C ASN A 246 -5.30 5.20 5.77
N PRO A 247 -4.23 5.92 5.43
CA PRO A 247 -3.58 5.78 4.12
C PRO A 247 -2.93 4.42 3.91
N LEU A 248 -2.56 3.68 4.97
CA LEU A 248 -2.00 2.34 4.88
C LEU A 248 -2.98 1.32 4.27
N LEU A 249 -4.29 1.48 4.52
CA LEU A 249 -5.29 0.50 4.07
C LEU A 249 -5.89 0.84 2.71
N VAL A 250 -5.57 1.98 2.09
CA VAL A 250 -6.16 2.39 0.82
C VAL A 250 -5.82 1.40 -0.28
N THR A 251 -4.55 1.14 -0.53
CA THR A 251 -4.10 0.23 -1.59
C THR A 251 -4.64 -1.20 -1.38
N PRO A 252 -4.52 -1.85 -0.19
CA PRO A 252 -5.11 -3.18 0.02
C PRO A 252 -6.62 -3.24 -0.18
N LEU A 253 -7.37 -2.21 0.25
CA LEU A 253 -8.81 -2.14 0.03
C LEU A 253 -9.14 -1.95 -1.46
N GLY A 254 -8.38 -1.13 -2.17
CA GLY A 254 -8.53 -0.94 -3.61
C GLY A 254 -8.29 -2.22 -4.40
N ILE A 255 -7.29 -3.01 -4.01
CA ILE A 255 -7.05 -4.34 -4.57
C ILE A 255 -8.27 -5.25 -4.33
N ALA A 256 -8.83 -5.24 -3.13
CA ALA A 256 -10.02 -6.03 -2.83
C ALA A 256 -11.25 -5.58 -3.64
N LEU A 257 -11.44 -4.26 -3.82
CA LEU A 257 -12.49 -3.71 -4.68
C LEU A 257 -12.30 -4.09 -6.16
N SER A 258 -11.07 -4.10 -6.65
CA SER A 258 -10.78 -4.58 -8.02
C SER A 258 -11.15 -6.06 -8.17
N CYS A 259 -10.89 -6.87 -7.13
CA CYS A 259 -11.26 -8.27 -7.09
C CYS A 259 -12.79 -8.46 -7.20
N VAL A 260 -13.60 -7.60 -6.53
CA VAL A 260 -15.07 -7.60 -6.67
C VAL A 260 -15.48 -7.35 -8.12
N ARG A 261 -14.95 -6.28 -8.73
CA ARG A 261 -15.29 -5.88 -10.12
C ARG A 261 -14.93 -6.97 -11.13
N MET A 262 -13.74 -7.55 -11.02
CA MET A 262 -13.29 -8.64 -11.88
C MET A 262 -14.09 -9.93 -11.66
N GLY A 263 -14.41 -10.26 -10.41
CA GLY A 263 -15.16 -11.46 -10.04
C GLY A 263 -16.62 -11.42 -10.47
N GLN A 264 -17.21 -10.23 -10.61
CA GLN A 264 -18.58 -10.01 -11.10
C GLN A 264 -18.65 -9.84 -12.62
N GLY A 265 -17.54 -9.92 -13.34
CA GLY A 265 -17.49 -9.81 -14.80
C GLY A 265 -17.56 -8.38 -15.33
N GLU A 266 -17.48 -7.37 -14.49
CA GLU A 266 -17.60 -5.95 -14.84
C GLU A 266 -16.28 -5.29 -15.28
N GLY A 267 -15.16 -6.03 -15.34
CA GLY A 267 -13.87 -5.42 -15.62
C GLY A 267 -12.87 -6.35 -16.32
N ARG A 268 -12.74 -6.25 -17.63
CA ARG A 268 -11.47 -6.55 -18.27
C ARG A 268 -10.59 -5.30 -18.14
N ILE A 269 -9.84 -5.21 -17.05
CA ILE A 269 -8.72 -4.28 -17.01
C ILE A 269 -7.65 -4.88 -17.92
N HIS A 270 -7.29 -4.16 -18.97
CA HIS A 270 -6.31 -4.59 -19.96
C HIS A 270 -4.97 -4.92 -19.26
N ALA A 271 -4.53 -6.17 -19.42
CA ALA A 271 -3.23 -6.66 -19.03
C ALA A 271 -2.14 -6.15 -19.98
#